data_288df01b2a15c628a7c206a864a9c367
#
_entry.id   288df01b2a15c628a7c206a864a9c367
#
_cell.length_a   1.000
_cell.length_b   1.000
_cell.length_c   1.000
_cell.angle_alpha   90.00
_cell.angle_beta   90.00
_cell.angle_gamma   90.00
#
_symmetry.space_group_name_H-M   'P 1'
#
loop_
_entity.id
_entity.type
_entity.pdbx_description
1 polymer ?
#
loop_
_entity_poly.entity_id
_entity_poly.type
_entity_poly.pdbx_seq_one_letter_code
_entity_poly.pdbx_strand_id
1 'polypeptide(L)'
;MKKYIYLLFYCFVCSLPLFAQENGTPRQQAISQKDIFISFDCVKHLVFPVQVSDIAIGEQELVMASRVEEAPHIVRLSAQAEGFTEETNLTVVCIDGSVYTYHIRYLPEGGTDSYPNIYEDNGKWQHHDYQAEVSDLHLAEFFFPEDIAYGTPGNEVSFTLAAYNNQLKVSTAKDAVAYSNLFVVDKAMNTYHITIKRGNTSVFTYNFDDQRKYTAHVDVNSEEMERCIQELRTKKRNIY
;
A
#
# COMPACT_ATOMS: atom_id res chain seq x y z
N MET A 1 64.55 58.02 3.12
CA MET A 1 64.15 56.70 2.71
C MET A 1 63.11 56.01 3.65
N LYS A 2 63.10 56.25 4.96
CA LYS A 2 62.13 55.55 5.87
C LYS A 2 60.66 56.02 5.72
N LYS A 3 60.38 57.24 5.25
CA LYS A 3 58.99 57.72 5.05
C LYS A 3 58.25 57.10 3.90
N TYR A 4 58.89 56.62 2.88
CA TYR A 4 58.25 55.96 1.71
C TYR A 4 57.90 54.51 1.94
N ILE A 5 58.56 53.85 2.90
CA ILE A 5 58.28 52.44 3.27
C ILE A 5 56.90 52.34 3.96
N TYR A 6 56.54 53.31 4.80
CA TYR A 6 55.20 53.32 5.43
C TYR A 6 54.06 53.63 4.47
N LEU A 7 54.30 54.43 3.45
CA LEU A 7 53.31 54.73 2.43
C LEU A 7 53.02 53.52 1.55
N LEU A 8 54.02 52.74 1.19
CA LEU A 8 53.87 51.49 0.43
C LEU A 8 53.18 50.38 1.26
N PHE A 9 53.43 50.32 2.57
CA PHE A 9 52.77 49.37 3.44
C PHE A 9 51.31 49.70 3.66
N TYR A 10 50.95 50.98 3.73
CA TYR A 10 49.58 51.46 3.85
C TYR A 10 48.71 51.19 2.58
N CYS A 11 49.30 51.35 1.41
CA CYS A 11 48.65 51.01 0.15
C CYS A 11 48.42 49.49 -0.04
N PHE A 12 49.34 48.64 0.51
CA PHE A 12 49.21 47.18 0.41
C PHE A 12 48.10 46.61 1.31
N VAL A 13 47.84 47.26 2.48
CA VAL A 13 46.76 46.84 3.40
C VAL A 13 45.40 47.23 2.88
N CYS A 14 45.28 48.32 2.08
CA CYS A 14 44.01 48.74 1.52
C CYS A 14 43.59 47.97 0.24
N SER A 15 44.46 47.11 -0.31
CA SER A 15 44.16 46.30 -1.50
C SER A 15 43.79 44.86 -1.18
N LEU A 16 43.56 44.48 0.09
CA LEU A 16 42.96 43.21 0.40
C LEU A 16 41.51 43.23 -0.12
N PRO A 17 41.16 42.36 -1.09
CA PRO A 17 39.76 42.23 -1.50
C PRO A 17 38.99 41.85 -0.25
N LEU A 18 38.04 42.71 0.16
CA LEU A 18 36.95 42.25 1.01
C LEU A 18 36.27 41.13 0.23
N PHE A 19 36.63 39.89 0.51
CA PHE A 19 35.74 38.76 0.21
C PHE A 19 34.50 39.04 1.09
N ALA A 20 33.54 39.74 0.52
CA ALA A 20 32.19 39.73 1.00
C ALA A 20 31.80 38.23 0.94
N GLN A 21 31.86 37.58 2.08
CA GLN A 21 31.24 36.32 2.27
C GLN A 21 29.74 36.59 2.02
N GLU A 22 29.28 36.33 0.80
CA GLU A 22 27.83 36.19 0.57
C GLU A 22 27.35 35.15 1.56
N ASN A 23 26.85 35.64 2.70
CA ASN A 23 25.97 34.83 3.52
C ASN A 23 24.72 34.61 2.68
N GLY A 24 24.85 33.74 1.66
CA GLY A 24 23.73 33.23 0.94
C GLY A 24 22.83 32.62 2.00
N THR A 25 21.71 33.28 2.26
CA THR A 25 20.62 32.64 2.98
C THR A 25 20.48 31.26 2.35
N PRO A 26 20.58 30.15 3.12
CA PRO A 26 20.45 28.84 2.57
C PRO A 26 19.19 28.84 1.71
N ARG A 27 19.35 28.59 0.41
CA ARG A 27 18.24 28.55 -0.53
C ARG A 27 17.35 27.42 -0.03
N GLN A 28 16.24 27.77 0.58
CA GLN A 28 15.25 26.82 1.03
C GLN A 28 14.70 26.15 -0.23
N GLN A 29 15.21 24.97 -0.52
CA GLN A 29 14.78 24.21 -1.66
C GLN A 29 13.49 23.49 -1.25
N ALA A 30 12.37 23.89 -1.84
CA ALA A 30 11.11 23.19 -1.64
C ALA A 30 11.27 21.74 -2.20
N ILE A 31 10.96 20.77 -1.36
CA ILE A 31 10.89 19.38 -1.77
C ILE A 31 9.67 19.21 -2.69
N SER A 32 9.84 18.57 -3.84
CA SER A 32 8.73 18.28 -4.74
C SER A 32 7.74 17.36 -4.05
N GLN A 33 6.47 17.74 -4.08
CA GLN A 33 5.37 16.95 -3.53
C GLN A 33 4.68 16.18 -4.66
N LYS A 34 4.28 14.93 -4.37
CA LYS A 34 3.45 14.11 -5.26
C LYS A 34 2.03 14.09 -4.71
N ASP A 35 1.04 14.16 -5.58
CA ASP A 35 -0.37 14.01 -5.19
C ASP A 35 -0.68 12.54 -4.92
N ILE A 36 -1.36 12.27 -3.81
CA ILE A 36 -1.92 10.98 -3.44
C ILE A 36 -3.43 11.14 -3.27
N PHE A 37 -4.16 10.27 -3.94
CA PHE A 37 -5.60 10.15 -3.75
C PHE A 37 -5.91 8.92 -2.90
N ILE A 38 -6.75 9.10 -1.87
CA ILE A 38 -7.21 8.05 -0.97
C ILE A 38 -8.72 8.01 -0.93
N SER A 39 -9.27 6.85 -0.57
CA SER A 39 -10.70 6.65 -0.34
C SER A 39 -10.94 5.92 0.97
N PHE A 40 -12.19 5.86 1.41
CA PHE A 40 -12.54 5.23 2.68
C PHE A 40 -12.51 3.69 2.60
N ASP A 41 -12.85 3.12 1.45
CA ASP A 41 -12.98 1.67 1.27
C ASP A 41 -11.72 0.98 0.75
N CYS A 42 -10.65 1.76 0.49
CA CYS A 42 -9.40 1.24 0.01
C CYS A 42 -8.22 1.74 0.84
N VAL A 43 -7.30 0.86 1.13
CA VAL A 43 -6.02 1.21 1.75
C VAL A 43 -4.95 1.37 0.68
N LYS A 44 -4.16 2.42 0.78
CA LYS A 44 -3.01 2.67 -0.08
C LYS A 44 -1.72 2.30 0.64
N HIS A 45 -0.78 1.74 -0.09
CA HIS A 45 0.55 1.44 0.42
C HIS A 45 1.60 2.22 -0.35
N LEU A 46 2.57 2.73 0.38
CA LEU A 46 3.74 3.41 -0.15
C LEU A 46 4.95 2.53 0.18
N VAL A 47 5.68 2.12 -0.84
CA VAL A 47 6.83 1.22 -0.73
C VAL A 47 8.11 2.00 -0.97
N PHE A 48 9.01 2.02 0.01
CA PHE A 48 10.25 2.79 0.00
C PHE A 48 11.47 1.88 -0.18
N PRO A 49 12.61 2.42 -0.68
CA PRO A 49 13.81 1.62 -0.94
C PRO A 49 14.48 1.09 0.33
N VAL A 50 14.24 1.75 1.47
CA VAL A 50 14.80 1.42 2.79
C VAL A 50 13.74 1.60 3.88
N GLN A 51 14.06 1.14 5.08
CA GLN A 51 13.16 1.23 6.24
C GLN A 51 12.77 2.69 6.54
N VAL A 52 11.49 2.89 6.84
CA VAL A 52 10.93 4.16 7.31
C VAL A 52 11.29 4.36 8.78
N SER A 53 11.83 5.54 9.11
CA SER A 53 12.17 5.93 10.48
C SER A 53 11.11 6.79 11.15
N ASP A 54 10.45 7.67 10.37
CA ASP A 54 9.45 8.60 10.89
C ASP A 54 8.35 8.89 9.87
N ILE A 55 7.14 9.19 10.37
CA ILE A 55 5.95 9.51 9.58
C ILE A 55 5.27 10.71 10.24
N ALA A 56 5.09 11.79 9.50
CA ALA A 56 4.35 12.96 9.94
C ALA A 56 3.16 13.24 9.02
N ILE A 57 1.97 13.41 9.62
CA ILE A 57 0.71 13.70 8.94
C ILE A 57 0.22 15.07 9.42
N GLY A 58 -0.25 15.90 8.49
CA GLY A 58 -0.78 17.21 8.82
C GLY A 58 -2.12 17.15 9.55
N GLU A 59 -3.06 16.30 9.09
CA GLU A 59 -4.40 16.20 9.67
C GLU A 59 -4.74 14.73 9.99
N GLN A 60 -4.54 14.37 11.26
CA GLN A 60 -4.69 13.00 11.74
C GLN A 60 -6.15 12.55 11.92
N GLU A 61 -7.09 13.48 12.00
CA GLU A 61 -8.51 13.14 12.08
C GLU A 61 -9.05 12.67 10.72
N LEU A 62 -8.43 13.10 9.63
CA LEU A 62 -8.83 12.75 8.27
C LEU A 62 -8.10 11.52 7.72
N VAL A 63 -6.84 11.36 8.11
CA VAL A 63 -5.92 10.40 7.50
C VAL A 63 -5.10 9.69 8.56
N MET A 64 -4.99 8.37 8.43
CA MET A 64 -4.06 7.57 9.20
C MET A 64 -2.94 7.04 8.31
N ALA A 65 -1.70 7.19 8.76
CA ALA A 65 -0.56 6.51 8.16
C ALA A 65 0.22 5.77 9.26
N SER A 66 0.63 4.55 8.95
CA SER A 66 1.40 3.72 9.87
C SER A 66 2.43 2.89 9.11
N ARG A 67 3.58 2.67 9.75
CA ARG A 67 4.58 1.74 9.23
C ARG A 67 4.09 0.31 9.45
N VAL A 68 4.26 -0.54 8.44
CA VAL A 68 3.99 -1.98 8.56
C VAL A 68 5.14 -2.62 9.36
N GLU A 69 4.85 -3.31 10.46
CA GLU A 69 5.87 -3.88 11.35
C GLU A 69 6.66 -5.01 10.66
N GLU A 70 5.96 -5.88 9.94
CA GLU A 70 6.54 -7.03 9.21
C GLU A 70 7.31 -6.61 7.96
N ALA A 71 7.02 -5.41 7.44
CA ALA A 71 7.65 -4.83 6.26
C ALA A 71 7.96 -3.34 6.49
N PRO A 72 8.98 -2.98 7.31
CA PRO A 72 9.19 -1.63 7.83
C PRO A 72 9.59 -0.58 6.78
N HIS A 73 9.75 -0.96 5.53
CA HIS A 73 9.90 -0.08 4.37
C HIS A 73 8.56 0.28 3.71
N ILE A 74 7.43 -0.18 4.27
CA ILE A 74 6.09 0.08 3.76
C ILE A 74 5.31 0.92 4.74
N VAL A 75 4.61 1.94 4.21
CA VAL A 75 3.65 2.76 4.92
C VAL A 75 2.25 2.43 4.42
N ARG A 76 1.37 2.07 5.33
CA ARG A 76 -0.07 1.94 5.12
C ARG A 76 -0.72 3.30 5.31
N LEU A 77 -1.55 3.71 4.35
CA LEU A 77 -2.27 4.99 4.35
C LEU A 77 -3.76 4.73 4.12
N SER A 78 -4.62 5.25 4.99
CA SER A 78 -6.07 5.11 4.90
C SER A 78 -6.80 6.39 5.28
N ALA A 79 -7.98 6.63 4.68
CA ALA A 79 -8.89 7.66 5.13
C ALA A 79 -9.56 7.24 6.46
N GLN A 80 -9.69 8.18 7.40
CA GLN A 80 -10.39 7.98 8.67
C GLN A 80 -11.83 8.50 8.63
N ALA A 81 -12.10 9.39 7.68
CA ALA A 81 -13.42 9.94 7.42
C ALA A 81 -13.79 9.77 5.94
N GLU A 82 -15.07 9.64 5.67
CA GLU A 82 -15.60 9.58 4.31
C GLU A 82 -15.91 11.00 3.80
N GLY A 83 -15.58 11.24 2.53
CA GLY A 83 -16.04 12.43 1.81
C GLY A 83 -15.45 13.75 2.28
N PHE A 84 -14.30 13.79 2.93
CA PHE A 84 -13.68 15.06 3.30
C PHE A 84 -13.18 15.83 2.06
N THR A 85 -13.21 17.14 2.14
CA THR A 85 -12.81 18.05 1.05
C THR A 85 -11.49 18.77 1.33
N GLU A 86 -11.04 18.71 2.58
CA GLU A 86 -9.79 19.28 3.04
C GLU A 86 -8.61 18.52 2.44
N GLU A 87 -7.55 19.25 2.14
CA GLU A 87 -6.31 18.69 1.68
C GLU A 87 -5.32 18.63 2.85
N THR A 88 -4.56 17.55 2.94
CA THR A 88 -3.53 17.40 3.97
C THR A 88 -2.21 16.92 3.36
N ASN A 89 -1.20 16.72 4.19
CA ASN A 89 0.10 16.27 3.73
C ASN A 89 0.61 15.09 4.55
N LEU A 90 1.48 14.31 3.91
CA LEU A 90 2.25 13.26 4.53
C LEU A 90 3.73 13.49 4.25
N THR A 91 4.55 13.40 5.28
CA THR A 91 6.01 13.38 5.17
C THR A 91 6.52 12.05 5.73
N VAL A 92 7.33 11.36 4.94
CA VAL A 92 7.97 10.11 5.33
C VAL A 92 9.48 10.31 5.31
N VAL A 93 10.14 9.94 6.40
CA VAL A 93 11.60 9.98 6.54
C VAL A 93 12.11 8.54 6.63
N CYS A 94 13.11 8.21 5.83
CA CYS A 94 13.76 6.92 5.86
C CYS A 94 15.06 6.93 6.68
N ILE A 95 15.55 5.74 7.05
CA ILE A 95 16.77 5.58 7.90
C ILE A 95 18.05 6.09 7.22
N ASP A 96 18.08 6.21 5.90
CA ASP A 96 19.20 6.78 5.12
C ASP A 96 19.13 8.32 5.03
N GLY A 97 18.12 8.94 5.65
CA GLY A 97 17.88 10.37 5.64
C GLY A 97 17.09 10.87 4.43
N SER A 98 16.67 10.00 3.51
CA SER A 98 15.79 10.40 2.41
C SER A 98 14.42 10.83 2.94
N VAL A 99 13.85 11.88 2.32
CA VAL A 99 12.58 12.48 2.71
C VAL A 99 11.64 12.51 1.51
N TYR A 100 10.45 11.98 1.72
CA TYR A 100 9.37 11.94 0.74
C TYR A 100 8.20 12.76 1.24
N THR A 101 7.63 13.63 0.40
CA THR A 101 6.50 14.46 0.76
C THR A 101 5.36 14.29 -0.23
N TYR A 102 4.17 14.17 0.32
CA TYR A 102 2.96 13.92 -0.43
C TYR A 102 1.87 14.92 -0.05
N HIS A 103 1.07 15.28 -1.03
CA HIS A 103 -0.15 16.02 -0.87
C HIS A 103 -1.32 15.04 -0.97
N ILE A 104 -2.14 14.95 0.06
CA ILE A 104 -3.20 13.95 0.17
C ILE A 104 -4.55 14.59 -0.09
N ARG A 105 -5.32 13.96 -0.97
CA ARG A 105 -6.68 14.34 -1.32
C ARG A 105 -7.61 13.15 -1.22
N TYR A 106 -8.83 13.41 -0.78
CA TYR A 106 -9.88 12.41 -0.82
C TYR A 106 -10.49 12.33 -2.22
N LEU A 107 -10.73 11.11 -2.69
CA LEU A 107 -11.47 10.88 -3.89
C LEU A 107 -12.62 9.92 -3.57
N PRO A 108 -13.88 10.33 -3.74
CA PRO A 108 -15.02 9.46 -3.51
C PRO A 108 -15.00 8.27 -4.47
N GLU A 109 -15.63 7.18 -4.07
CA GLU A 109 -15.68 5.91 -4.76
C GLU A 109 -16.02 6.01 -6.25
N GLY A 110 -15.47 5.12 -7.03
CA GLY A 110 -15.88 4.90 -8.41
C GLY A 110 -14.85 4.30 -9.36
N GLY A 111 -13.63 4.10 -8.94
CA GLY A 111 -12.62 3.57 -9.83
C GLY A 111 -11.43 2.98 -9.09
N THR A 112 -11.51 1.71 -8.71
CA THR A 112 -10.39 0.95 -8.14
C THR A 112 -9.18 0.92 -9.06
N ASP A 113 -9.36 1.03 -10.36
CA ASP A 113 -8.29 1.13 -11.36
C ASP A 113 -7.52 2.46 -11.29
N SER A 114 -8.04 3.43 -10.52
CA SER A 114 -7.48 4.79 -10.44
C SER A 114 -6.52 5.00 -9.27
N TYR A 115 -6.29 3.99 -8.41
CA TYR A 115 -5.51 4.17 -7.17
C TYR A 115 -4.36 3.18 -7.01
N PRO A 116 -3.36 3.20 -7.90
CA PRO A 116 -2.21 2.34 -7.72
C PRO A 116 -1.50 2.67 -6.40
N ASN A 117 -0.89 1.68 -5.80
CA ASN A 117 0.08 1.88 -4.73
C ASN A 117 1.25 2.74 -5.26
N ILE A 118 1.99 3.35 -4.34
CA ILE A 118 3.13 4.19 -4.73
C ILE A 118 4.41 3.43 -4.42
N TYR A 119 5.21 3.23 -5.45
CA TYR A 119 6.47 2.53 -5.38
C TYR A 119 7.63 3.52 -5.56
N GLU A 120 8.34 3.79 -4.47
CA GLU A 120 9.54 4.65 -4.44
C GLU A 120 10.84 3.83 -4.34
N ASP A 121 10.72 2.51 -4.41
CA ASP A 121 11.80 1.55 -4.17
C ASP A 121 12.78 1.41 -5.35
N ASN A 122 12.57 2.16 -6.44
CA ASN A 122 13.39 2.14 -7.66
C ASN A 122 13.52 0.74 -8.30
N GLY A 123 12.48 -0.08 -8.18
CA GLY A 123 12.45 -1.43 -8.73
C GLY A 123 13.27 -2.44 -7.93
N LYS A 124 13.49 -2.18 -6.65
CA LYS A 124 14.23 -3.08 -5.75
C LYS A 124 13.46 -4.38 -5.50
N TRP A 125 12.14 -4.32 -5.46
CA TRP A 125 11.24 -5.45 -5.27
C TRP A 125 10.31 -5.62 -6.45
N GLN A 126 9.65 -6.77 -6.53
CA GLN A 126 8.63 -7.02 -7.56
C GLN A 126 7.26 -6.59 -7.05
N HIS A 127 6.50 -5.95 -7.93
CA HIS A 127 5.15 -5.47 -7.65
C HIS A 127 4.18 -6.07 -8.65
N HIS A 128 3.10 -6.64 -8.14
CA HIS A 128 2.11 -7.32 -8.95
C HIS A 128 0.73 -6.72 -8.70
N ASP A 129 -0.01 -6.45 -9.78
CA ASP A 129 -1.38 -5.95 -9.75
C ASP A 129 -2.31 -7.01 -10.31
N TYR A 130 -3.34 -7.37 -9.55
CA TYR A 130 -4.34 -8.37 -9.92
C TYR A 130 -5.75 -7.86 -9.66
N GLN A 131 -6.72 -8.55 -10.23
CA GLN A 131 -8.14 -8.33 -9.98
C GLN A 131 -8.78 -9.66 -9.59
N ALA A 132 -9.69 -9.62 -8.61
CA ALA A 132 -10.45 -10.77 -8.17
C ALA A 132 -11.91 -10.39 -7.92
N GLU A 133 -12.81 -11.31 -8.22
CA GLU A 133 -14.20 -11.21 -7.84
C GLU A 133 -14.45 -12.15 -6.65
N VAL A 134 -15.04 -11.62 -5.57
CA VAL A 134 -15.31 -12.38 -4.35
C VAL A 134 -16.81 -12.36 -4.02
N SER A 135 -17.28 -13.41 -3.38
CA SER A 135 -18.68 -13.60 -3.03
C SER A 135 -18.87 -13.72 -1.52
N ASP A 136 -19.99 -13.27 -1.00
CA ASP A 136 -20.40 -13.50 0.40
C ASP A 136 -20.88 -14.95 0.64
N LEU A 137 -21.00 -15.75 -0.41
CA LEU A 137 -21.42 -17.15 -0.33
C LEU A 137 -20.26 -18.13 -0.22
N HIS A 138 -19.05 -17.71 -0.62
CA HIS A 138 -17.87 -18.55 -0.70
C HIS A 138 -16.67 -17.89 -0.06
N LEU A 139 -15.85 -18.71 0.61
CA LEU A 139 -14.53 -18.30 1.05
C LEU A 139 -13.59 -18.24 -0.17
N ALA A 140 -13.02 -17.06 -0.44
CA ALA A 140 -12.02 -16.93 -1.49
C ALA A 140 -10.63 -17.31 -0.97
N GLU A 141 -9.88 -18.06 -1.76
CA GLU A 141 -8.53 -18.53 -1.42
C GLU A 141 -7.53 -18.03 -2.47
N PHE A 142 -6.45 -17.42 -1.99
CA PHE A 142 -5.38 -16.88 -2.82
C PHE A 142 -4.08 -17.60 -2.47
N PHE A 143 -3.37 -18.10 -3.48
CA PHE A 143 -2.10 -18.80 -3.31
C PHE A 143 -0.98 -18.01 -3.94
N PHE A 144 0.08 -17.74 -3.17
CA PHE A 144 1.25 -16.97 -3.56
C PHE A 144 2.47 -17.87 -3.76
N PRO A 145 3.49 -17.43 -4.54
CA PRO A 145 4.73 -18.17 -4.72
C PRO A 145 5.48 -18.44 -3.41
N GLU A 146 5.50 -17.46 -2.52
CA GLU A 146 6.22 -17.48 -1.26
C GLU A 146 5.26 -17.32 -0.07
N ASP A 147 5.74 -17.65 1.13
CA ASP A 147 4.98 -17.44 2.37
C ASP A 147 4.66 -15.97 2.57
N ILE A 148 3.47 -15.69 3.08
CA ILE A 148 2.98 -14.35 3.37
C ILE A 148 3.68 -13.80 4.62
N ALA A 149 4.24 -12.62 4.52
CA ALA A 149 4.77 -11.84 5.65
C ALA A 149 3.73 -10.88 6.21
N TYR A 150 2.93 -10.25 5.34
CA TYR A 150 1.91 -9.28 5.71
C TYR A 150 0.74 -9.33 4.75
N GLY A 151 -0.47 -9.08 5.24
CA GLY A 151 -1.67 -8.97 4.43
C GLY A 151 -2.73 -8.12 5.11
N THR A 152 -3.36 -7.22 4.36
CA THR A 152 -4.44 -6.36 4.85
C THR A 152 -5.51 -6.15 3.78
N PRO A 153 -6.80 -6.10 4.18
CA PRO A 153 -7.85 -5.63 3.30
C PRO A 153 -7.92 -4.09 3.31
N GLY A 154 -8.46 -3.51 2.26
CA GLY A 154 -8.77 -2.08 2.21
C GLY A 154 -9.90 -1.70 3.18
N ASN A 155 -10.91 -2.55 3.27
CA ASN A 155 -12.04 -2.37 4.16
C ASN A 155 -12.17 -3.57 5.10
N GLU A 156 -11.77 -3.38 6.38
CA GLU A 156 -11.73 -4.43 7.40
C GLU A 156 -13.14 -4.83 7.90
N VAL A 157 -14.15 -4.00 7.69
CA VAL A 157 -15.55 -4.32 8.03
C VAL A 157 -16.13 -5.28 6.99
N SER A 158 -15.79 -5.05 5.72
CA SER A 158 -16.29 -5.83 4.59
C SER A 158 -15.55 -7.15 4.37
N PHE A 159 -14.25 -7.20 4.68
CA PHE A 159 -13.39 -8.33 4.35
C PHE A 159 -12.52 -8.74 5.54
N THR A 160 -12.58 -10.03 5.88
CA THR A 160 -11.73 -10.61 6.92
C THR A 160 -10.70 -11.54 6.29
N LEU A 161 -9.44 -11.39 6.69
CA LEU A 161 -8.33 -12.16 6.18
C LEU A 161 -7.83 -13.19 7.20
N ALA A 162 -7.40 -14.35 6.69
CA ALA A 162 -6.64 -15.34 7.44
C ALA A 162 -5.51 -15.85 6.56
N ALA A 163 -4.25 -15.59 6.97
CA ALA A 163 -3.06 -16.05 6.26
C ALA A 163 -2.48 -17.31 6.93
N TYR A 164 -2.07 -18.27 6.11
CA TYR A 164 -1.35 -19.45 6.54
C TYR A 164 -0.31 -19.84 5.49
N ASN A 165 0.97 -19.77 5.84
CA ASN A 165 2.07 -19.95 4.90
C ASN A 165 1.90 -19.03 3.67
N ASN A 166 1.76 -19.61 2.48
CA ASN A 166 1.55 -18.89 1.22
C ASN A 166 0.07 -18.80 0.79
N GLN A 167 -0.87 -19.16 1.66
CA GLN A 167 -2.31 -19.12 1.41
C GLN A 167 -2.96 -17.95 2.16
N LEU A 168 -3.76 -17.16 1.47
CA LEU A 168 -4.64 -16.14 2.06
C LEU A 168 -6.09 -16.56 1.85
N LYS A 169 -6.86 -16.59 2.92
CA LYS A 169 -8.31 -16.82 2.90
C LYS A 169 -9.03 -15.51 3.15
N VAL A 170 -10.03 -15.22 2.32
CA VAL A 170 -10.81 -13.98 2.38
C VAL A 170 -12.27 -14.32 2.56
N SER A 171 -12.85 -13.88 3.67
CA SER A 171 -14.29 -13.94 3.94
C SER A 171 -14.92 -12.59 3.66
N THR A 172 -16.04 -12.57 2.98
CA THR A 172 -16.76 -11.37 2.57
C THR A 172 -18.04 -11.23 3.40
N ALA A 173 -18.28 -10.07 3.99
CA ALA A 173 -19.52 -9.76 4.70
C ALA A 173 -20.69 -9.64 3.71
N LYS A 174 -21.93 -9.92 4.19
CA LYS A 174 -23.13 -9.85 3.34
C LYS A 174 -23.44 -8.46 2.79
N ASP A 175 -23.09 -7.44 3.56
CA ASP A 175 -23.24 -6.02 3.26
C ASP A 175 -21.92 -5.35 2.88
N ALA A 176 -20.94 -6.15 2.45
CA ALA A 176 -19.65 -5.65 2.02
C ALA A 176 -19.76 -4.62 0.89
N VAL A 177 -18.84 -3.66 0.89
CA VAL A 177 -18.71 -2.69 -0.20
C VAL A 177 -18.51 -3.36 -1.55
N ALA A 178 -18.94 -2.68 -2.63
CA ALA A 178 -18.88 -3.24 -3.98
C ALA A 178 -17.43 -3.41 -4.48
N TYR A 179 -16.53 -2.52 -4.04
CA TYR A 179 -15.13 -2.49 -4.43
C TYR A 179 -14.24 -2.22 -3.23
N SER A 180 -13.10 -2.87 -3.18
CA SER A 180 -12.02 -2.64 -2.23
C SER A 180 -10.72 -3.20 -2.79
N ASN A 181 -9.68 -3.28 -1.97
CA ASN A 181 -8.44 -3.93 -2.35
C ASN A 181 -7.90 -4.83 -1.24
N LEU A 182 -7.02 -5.75 -1.62
CA LEU A 182 -6.12 -6.46 -0.73
C LEU A 182 -4.70 -6.03 -1.06
N PHE A 183 -3.88 -5.92 -0.05
CA PHE A 183 -2.44 -5.76 -0.21
C PHE A 183 -1.73 -6.85 0.56
N VAL A 184 -0.84 -7.57 -0.11
CA VAL A 184 -0.09 -8.69 0.44
C VAL A 184 1.39 -8.48 0.17
N VAL A 185 2.22 -8.82 1.14
CA VAL A 185 3.70 -8.86 1.02
C VAL A 185 4.13 -10.26 1.38
N ASP A 186 4.94 -10.88 0.54
CA ASP A 186 5.54 -12.17 0.82
C ASP A 186 6.90 -12.03 1.55
N LYS A 187 7.48 -13.15 2.00
CA LYS A 187 8.77 -13.16 2.69
C LYS A 187 9.96 -12.79 1.80
N ALA A 188 9.80 -12.82 0.47
CA ALA A 188 10.78 -12.30 -0.48
C ALA A 188 10.61 -10.80 -0.75
N MET A 189 9.67 -10.14 -0.06
CA MET A 189 9.31 -8.72 -0.20
C MET A 189 8.66 -8.37 -1.54
N ASN A 190 8.15 -9.34 -2.29
CA ASN A 190 7.27 -9.04 -3.41
C ASN A 190 5.93 -8.55 -2.87
N THR A 191 5.33 -7.60 -3.56
CA THR A 191 4.04 -7.04 -3.20
C THR A 191 2.96 -7.44 -4.20
N TYR A 192 1.77 -7.72 -3.69
CA TYR A 192 0.61 -8.08 -4.47
C TYR A 192 -0.53 -7.14 -4.12
N HIS A 193 -0.91 -6.30 -5.06
CA HIS A 193 -2.09 -5.46 -4.97
C HIS A 193 -3.22 -6.15 -5.72
N ILE A 194 -4.30 -6.49 -5.02
CA ILE A 194 -5.42 -7.22 -5.60
C ILE A 194 -6.66 -6.35 -5.46
N THR A 195 -7.13 -5.80 -6.57
CA THR A 195 -8.43 -5.14 -6.62
C THR A 195 -9.53 -6.17 -6.45
N ILE A 196 -10.39 -5.96 -5.44
CA ILE A 196 -11.51 -6.85 -5.15
C ILE A 196 -12.80 -6.22 -5.61
N LYS A 197 -13.57 -6.99 -6.38
CA LYS A 197 -14.95 -6.68 -6.71
C LYS A 197 -15.87 -7.70 -6.04
N ARG A 198 -16.84 -7.22 -5.26
CA ARG A 198 -17.89 -8.10 -4.76
C ARG A 198 -18.84 -8.45 -5.89
N GLY A 199 -19.13 -9.73 -6.08
CA GLY A 199 -19.99 -10.22 -7.13
C GLY A 199 -20.54 -11.61 -6.84
N ASN A 200 -21.25 -12.16 -7.82
CA ASN A 200 -21.82 -13.50 -7.75
C ASN A 200 -20.93 -14.46 -8.57
N THR A 201 -19.71 -14.67 -8.10
CA THR A 201 -18.74 -15.52 -8.78
C THR A 201 -18.80 -16.97 -8.30
N SER A 202 -18.50 -17.90 -9.20
CA SER A 202 -18.21 -19.29 -8.87
C SER A 202 -16.71 -19.56 -8.76
N VAL A 203 -15.86 -18.56 -9.03
CA VAL A 203 -14.42 -18.64 -8.85
C VAL A 203 -14.11 -18.26 -7.41
N PHE A 204 -13.51 -19.16 -6.68
CA PHE A 204 -13.13 -18.95 -5.28
C PHE A 204 -11.68 -19.34 -4.97
N THR A 205 -10.91 -19.74 -5.99
CA THR A 205 -9.48 -20.06 -5.83
C THR A 205 -8.68 -19.30 -6.88
N TYR A 206 -7.72 -18.51 -6.43
CA TYR A 206 -6.82 -17.70 -7.23
C TYR A 206 -5.39 -18.15 -6.98
N ASN A 207 -4.67 -18.47 -8.04
CA ASN A 207 -3.28 -18.90 -7.97
C ASN A 207 -2.37 -17.90 -8.68
N PHE A 208 -1.44 -17.31 -7.94
CA PHE A 208 -0.43 -16.37 -8.44
C PHE A 208 0.95 -17.03 -8.59
N ASP A 209 1.05 -18.34 -8.30
CA ASP A 209 2.27 -19.12 -8.49
C ASP A 209 2.19 -19.91 -9.81
N ASP A 210 2.77 -19.37 -10.87
CA ASP A 210 2.79 -19.98 -12.20
C ASP A 210 3.53 -21.34 -12.24
N GLN A 211 4.34 -21.64 -11.24
CA GLN A 211 5.12 -22.88 -11.16
C GLN A 211 4.36 -24.01 -10.49
N ARG A 212 3.34 -23.71 -9.68
CA ARG A 212 2.50 -24.73 -9.02
C ARG A 212 1.33 -25.12 -9.91
N LYS A 213 1.41 -26.29 -10.49
CA LYS A 213 0.23 -26.94 -11.07
C LYS A 213 -0.62 -27.49 -9.92
N TYR A 214 -1.61 -26.70 -9.49
CA TYR A 214 -2.67 -27.26 -8.66
C TYR A 214 -3.51 -28.20 -9.53
N THR A 215 -3.21 -29.47 -9.49
CA THR A 215 -4.20 -30.48 -9.85
C THR A 215 -5.20 -30.47 -8.70
N ALA A 216 -6.32 -29.80 -8.89
CA ALA A 216 -7.50 -30.09 -8.10
C ALA A 216 -7.87 -31.55 -8.39
N HIS A 217 -7.32 -32.47 -7.62
CA HIS A 217 -7.94 -33.76 -7.45
C HIS A 217 -9.19 -33.50 -6.61
N VAL A 218 -10.21 -33.03 -7.27
CA VAL A 218 -11.57 -33.27 -6.83
C VAL A 218 -11.81 -34.74 -7.19
N ASP A 219 -11.37 -35.62 -6.34
CA ASP A 219 -11.99 -36.93 -6.23
C ASP A 219 -13.41 -36.67 -5.67
N VAL A 220 -14.21 -36.03 -6.48
CA VAL A 220 -15.65 -36.09 -6.31
C VAL A 220 -16.02 -37.49 -6.72
N ASN A 221 -16.05 -38.37 -5.73
CA ASN A 221 -16.78 -39.62 -5.90
C ASN A 221 -18.21 -39.19 -6.29
N SER A 222 -18.50 -39.25 -7.57
CA SER A 222 -19.77 -38.76 -8.14
C SER A 222 -20.97 -39.39 -7.45
N GLU A 223 -20.81 -40.64 -6.95
CA GLU A 223 -21.81 -41.34 -6.18
C GLU A 223 -22.06 -40.74 -4.78
N GLU A 224 -21.04 -40.18 -4.15
CA GLU A 224 -21.18 -39.57 -2.83
C GLU A 224 -21.84 -38.20 -2.93
N MET A 225 -21.53 -37.47 -3.99
CA MET A 225 -22.17 -36.17 -4.28
C MET A 225 -23.65 -36.38 -4.70
N GLU A 226 -23.98 -37.35 -5.51
CA GLU A 226 -25.37 -37.70 -5.84
C GLU A 226 -26.15 -38.12 -4.58
N ARG A 227 -25.53 -38.88 -3.68
CA ARG A 227 -26.12 -39.28 -2.41
C ARG A 227 -26.41 -38.06 -1.52
N CYS A 228 -25.45 -37.11 -1.35
CA CYS A 228 -25.64 -35.87 -0.63
C CYS A 228 -26.74 -35.01 -1.26
N ILE A 229 -26.80 -34.90 -2.56
CA ILE A 229 -27.86 -34.15 -3.27
C ILE A 229 -29.23 -34.80 -3.07
N GLN A 230 -29.31 -36.13 -3.08
CA GLN A 230 -30.56 -36.86 -2.83
C GLN A 230 -31.01 -36.70 -1.36
N GLU A 231 -30.09 -36.74 -0.39
CA GLU A 231 -30.40 -36.53 1.02
C GLU A 231 -30.93 -35.10 1.27
N LEU A 232 -30.32 -34.08 0.65
CA LEU A 232 -30.78 -32.69 0.74
C LEU A 232 -32.15 -32.49 0.09
N ARG A 233 -32.44 -33.19 -1.04
CA ARG A 233 -33.74 -33.13 -1.68
C ARG A 233 -34.83 -33.88 -0.87
N THR A 234 -34.46 -34.92 -0.16
CA THR A 234 -35.38 -35.69 0.71
C THR A 234 -35.69 -34.91 1.99
N LYS A 235 -34.69 -34.27 2.61
CA LYS A 235 -34.91 -33.36 3.77
C LYS A 235 -35.80 -32.18 3.44
N LYS A 236 -35.69 -31.62 2.24
CA LYS A 236 -36.53 -30.50 1.79
C LYS A 236 -38.00 -30.87 1.56
N ARG A 237 -38.28 -32.17 1.24
CA ARG A 237 -39.66 -32.70 1.06
C ARG A 237 -40.38 -32.98 2.38
N ASN A 238 -39.67 -33.16 3.48
CA ASN A 238 -40.26 -33.47 4.80
C ASN A 238 -40.49 -32.22 5.67
N ILE A 239 -40.34 -31.02 5.12
CA ILE A 239 -40.56 -29.74 5.82
C ILE A 239 -41.86 -29.02 5.33
N TYR A 240 -42.64 -29.68 4.44
CA TYR A 240 -43.97 -29.19 4.01
C TYR A 240 -45.07 -30.20 4.34
#